data_1f8deac8a79ff0b0d1cfc851d2eefef7
#
_entry.id   1f8deac8a79ff0b0d1cfc851d2eefef7
#
_cell.length_a   1.000
_cell.length_b   1.000
_cell.length_c   1.000
_cell.angle_alpha   90.00
_cell.angle_beta   90.00
_cell.angle_gamma   90.00
#
_symmetry.space_group_name_H-M   'P 1'
#
loop_
_entity.id
_entity.type
_entity.pdbx_description
1 polymer ?
#
loop_
_entity_poly.entity_id
_entity_poly.type
_entity_poly.pdbx_seq_one_letter_code
_entity_poly.pdbx_strand_id
1 'polypeptide(L)'
;YLTVSKEKLQSKGVDSVKSRVTNLVDYIPNLTLEALKKALREAFEEVYGLTSKECKMEDLDQKEIELRTKHFSSWDWRYGRKIDFQYEISKRFSWGQMNIQFQVDKGKISDVNVYSDSLKPMTIEKLPKYLKGIRYHKKNICSELRLYWAEDKQEEEMIADIIEWIKEEEL
;
A
#
# COMPACT_ATOMS: atom_id res chain seq x y z
N TYR A 1 -9.27 13.25 -8.24
CA TYR A 1 -10.12 12.12 -8.64
C TYR A 1 -9.31 10.84 -8.51
N LEU A 2 -9.76 9.93 -7.62
CA LEU A 2 -9.15 8.62 -7.47
C LEU A 2 -9.65 7.70 -8.58
N THR A 3 -8.83 7.44 -9.57
CA THR A 3 -9.08 6.41 -10.58
C THR A 3 -8.54 5.08 -10.09
N VAL A 4 -9.40 4.08 -9.96
CA VAL A 4 -9.01 2.71 -9.62
C VAL A 4 -8.80 1.94 -10.93
N SER A 5 -7.72 1.18 -11.04
CA SER A 5 -7.45 0.38 -12.25
C SER A 5 -8.57 -0.63 -12.51
N LYS A 6 -8.85 -0.91 -13.79
CA LYS A 6 -9.90 -1.86 -14.20
C LYS A 6 -9.63 -3.26 -13.62
N GLU A 7 -8.37 -3.67 -13.56
CA GLU A 7 -7.93 -4.96 -13.02
C GLU A 7 -8.25 -5.07 -11.53
N LYS A 8 -8.07 -3.98 -10.77
CA LYS A 8 -8.38 -3.95 -9.32
C LYS A 8 -9.90 -4.07 -9.08
N LEU A 9 -10.71 -3.53 -9.97
CA LEU A 9 -12.16 -3.66 -9.93
C LEU A 9 -12.59 -5.10 -10.26
N GLN A 10 -12.01 -5.72 -11.29
CA GLN A 10 -12.31 -7.09 -11.70
C GLN A 10 -11.90 -8.11 -10.64
N SER A 11 -10.72 -7.97 -10.03
CA SER A 11 -10.21 -8.90 -9.01
C SER A 11 -11.08 -8.95 -7.74
N LYS A 12 -11.86 -7.89 -7.47
CA LYS A 12 -12.79 -7.81 -6.33
C LYS A 12 -14.25 -8.10 -6.69
N GLY A 13 -14.53 -8.53 -7.93
CA GLY A 13 -15.89 -8.81 -8.42
C GLY A 13 -16.80 -7.59 -8.43
N VAL A 14 -16.25 -6.38 -8.65
CA VAL A 14 -16.99 -5.13 -8.64
C VAL A 14 -16.87 -4.45 -9.99
N ASP A 15 -17.97 -4.38 -10.71
CA ASP A 15 -18.04 -3.74 -12.02
C ASP A 15 -17.85 -2.21 -11.97
N SER A 16 -18.10 -1.59 -10.80
CA SER A 16 -17.96 -0.14 -10.64
C SER A 16 -17.80 0.26 -9.16
N VAL A 17 -16.92 1.21 -8.89
CA VAL A 17 -16.85 1.86 -7.55
C VAL A 17 -18.17 2.58 -7.24
N LYS A 18 -18.88 3.08 -8.25
CA LYS A 18 -20.18 3.75 -8.11
C LYS A 18 -21.27 2.84 -7.53
N SER A 19 -21.18 1.52 -7.70
CA SER A 19 -22.16 0.58 -7.14
C SER A 19 -22.05 0.36 -5.63
N ARG A 20 -20.98 0.85 -5.00
CA ARG A 20 -20.70 0.67 -3.56
C ARG A 20 -20.81 1.96 -2.75
N VAL A 21 -21.02 3.08 -3.39
CA VAL A 21 -21.11 4.38 -2.74
C VAL A 21 -22.35 5.11 -3.17
N THR A 22 -22.90 5.91 -2.27
CA THR A 22 -24.03 6.79 -2.52
C THR A 22 -23.81 8.10 -1.79
N ASN A 23 -24.50 9.13 -2.23
CA ASN A 23 -24.53 10.39 -1.51
C ASN A 23 -25.66 10.37 -0.47
N LEU A 24 -25.36 10.72 0.76
CA LEU A 24 -26.39 10.80 1.80
C LEU A 24 -27.47 11.82 1.48
N VAL A 25 -27.15 12.87 0.73
CA VAL A 25 -28.10 13.88 0.29
C VAL A 25 -29.17 13.35 -0.69
N ASP A 26 -28.92 12.20 -1.34
CA ASP A 26 -29.90 11.55 -2.21
C ASP A 26 -31.08 10.97 -1.39
N TYR A 27 -30.86 10.67 -0.11
CA TYR A 27 -31.86 10.16 0.84
C TYR A 27 -32.39 11.26 1.77
N ILE A 28 -31.53 12.21 2.14
CA ILE A 28 -31.85 13.32 3.03
C ILE A 28 -31.41 14.63 2.34
N PRO A 29 -32.25 15.23 1.48
CA PRO A 29 -31.88 16.35 0.63
C PRO A 29 -31.32 17.59 1.36
N ASN A 30 -31.76 17.80 2.60
CA ASN A 30 -31.35 18.94 3.44
C ASN A 30 -30.21 18.58 4.43
N LEU A 31 -29.58 17.43 4.27
CA LEU A 31 -28.50 17.02 5.16
C LEU A 31 -27.29 17.94 5.00
N THR A 32 -26.92 18.60 6.09
CA THR A 32 -25.69 19.38 6.18
C THR A 32 -24.62 18.61 6.94
N LEU A 33 -23.35 18.96 6.72
CA LEU A 33 -22.24 18.37 7.46
C LEU A 33 -22.40 18.56 8.98
N GLU A 34 -22.86 19.74 9.38
CA GLU A 34 -23.07 20.07 10.81
C GLU A 34 -24.22 19.25 11.43
N ALA A 35 -25.31 19.06 10.68
CA ALA A 35 -26.42 18.19 11.11
C ALA A 35 -25.94 16.73 11.27
N LEU A 36 -25.12 16.22 10.34
CA LEU A 36 -24.55 14.88 10.43
C LEU A 36 -23.63 14.72 11.64
N LYS A 37 -22.72 15.67 11.87
CA LYS A 37 -21.83 15.66 13.04
C LYS A 37 -22.60 15.66 14.36
N LYS A 38 -23.64 16.48 14.43
CA LYS A 38 -24.52 16.54 15.60
C LYS A 38 -25.22 15.21 15.85
N ALA A 39 -25.84 14.63 14.82
CA ALA A 39 -26.54 13.36 14.90
C ALA A 39 -25.61 12.20 15.32
N LEU A 40 -24.37 12.16 14.77
CA LEU A 40 -23.37 11.15 15.16
C LEU A 40 -22.97 11.28 16.63
N ARG A 41 -22.81 12.50 17.13
CA ARG A 41 -22.49 12.73 18.54
C ARG A 41 -23.64 12.29 19.45
N GLU A 42 -24.86 12.69 19.12
CA GLU A 42 -26.05 12.32 19.89
C GLU A 42 -26.28 10.81 19.94
N ALA A 43 -26.12 10.13 18.78
CA ALA A 43 -26.17 8.67 18.71
C ALA A 43 -25.07 7.98 19.51
N PHE A 44 -23.84 8.52 19.51
CA PHE A 44 -22.76 8.00 20.34
C PHE A 44 -23.09 8.12 21.85
N GLU A 45 -23.59 9.26 22.28
CA GLU A 45 -23.97 9.50 23.67
C GLU A 45 -25.11 8.57 24.11
N GLU A 46 -26.10 8.35 23.23
CA GLU A 46 -27.22 7.45 23.49
C GLU A 46 -26.78 5.98 23.61
N VAL A 47 -25.96 5.51 22.65
CA VAL A 47 -25.54 4.10 22.58
C VAL A 47 -24.57 3.73 23.69
N TYR A 48 -23.63 4.60 24.01
CA TYR A 48 -22.56 4.31 24.98
C TYR A 48 -22.83 4.86 26.38
N GLY A 49 -23.84 5.71 26.58
CA GLY A 49 -24.13 6.33 27.86
C GLY A 49 -23.03 7.28 28.35
N LEU A 50 -22.20 7.78 27.45
CA LEU A 50 -21.06 8.65 27.72
C LEU A 50 -21.31 10.04 27.15
N THR A 51 -20.98 11.08 27.90
CA THR A 51 -21.02 12.45 27.37
C THR A 51 -19.79 12.74 26.57
N SER A 52 -19.96 13.16 25.31
CA SER A 52 -18.86 13.56 24.44
C SER A 52 -18.28 14.91 24.88
N LYS A 53 -16.95 15.05 24.78
CA LYS A 53 -16.24 16.30 25.02
C LYS A 53 -15.62 16.79 23.72
N GLU A 54 -15.86 18.04 23.38
CA GLU A 54 -15.17 18.66 22.24
C GLU A 54 -13.68 18.83 22.58
N CYS A 55 -12.83 18.28 21.71
CA CYS A 55 -11.38 18.44 21.78
C CYS A 55 -10.97 19.58 20.87
N LYS A 56 -10.35 20.60 21.41
CA LYS A 56 -9.83 21.75 20.68
C LYS A 56 -8.34 21.56 20.38
N MET A 57 -7.83 22.30 19.40
CA MET A 57 -6.40 22.27 19.05
C MET A 57 -5.51 22.63 20.25
N GLU A 58 -5.99 23.47 21.16
CA GLU A 58 -5.29 23.90 22.37
C GLU A 58 -5.15 22.78 23.40
N ASP A 59 -6.04 21.79 23.36
CA ASP A 59 -6.03 20.61 24.25
C ASP A 59 -5.02 19.54 23.80
N LEU A 60 -4.42 19.72 22.62
CA LEU A 60 -3.49 18.75 22.01
C LEU A 60 -2.04 19.20 22.21
N ASP A 61 -1.14 18.22 22.34
CA ASP A 61 0.30 18.50 22.39
C ASP A 61 0.80 19.00 21.03
N GLN A 62 1.07 20.32 20.96
CA GLN A 62 1.51 20.98 19.73
C GLN A 62 2.83 20.44 19.22
N LYS A 63 3.76 20.04 20.11
CA LYS A 63 5.05 19.47 19.72
C LYS A 63 4.88 18.12 19.05
N GLU A 64 4.01 17.28 19.59
CA GLU A 64 3.68 15.97 19.01
C GLU A 64 2.99 16.15 17.65
N ILE A 65 2.08 17.11 17.50
CA ILE A 65 1.44 17.43 16.22
C ILE A 65 2.47 17.86 15.18
N GLU A 66 3.38 18.74 15.53
CA GLU A 66 4.46 19.20 14.62
C GLU A 66 5.35 18.03 14.19
N LEU A 67 5.75 17.16 15.12
CA LEU A 67 6.57 16.00 14.86
C LEU A 67 5.86 15.03 13.91
N ARG A 68 4.60 14.71 14.17
CA ARG A 68 3.79 13.86 13.29
C ARG A 68 3.54 14.50 11.94
N THR A 69 3.25 15.80 11.90
CA THR A 69 3.07 16.53 10.63
C THR A 69 4.34 16.47 9.79
N LYS A 70 5.53 16.69 10.39
CA LYS A 70 6.81 16.56 9.71
C LYS A 70 7.05 15.16 9.18
N HIS A 71 6.74 14.13 9.99
CA HIS A 71 6.86 12.74 9.58
C HIS A 71 5.94 12.41 8.40
N PHE A 72 4.64 12.66 8.53
CA PHE A 72 3.66 12.34 7.50
C PHE A 72 3.74 13.20 6.24
N SER A 73 4.33 14.41 6.32
CA SER A 73 4.61 15.25 5.16
C SER A 73 5.92 14.91 4.46
N SER A 74 6.77 14.08 5.06
CA SER A 74 8.07 13.72 4.49
C SER A 74 7.89 12.94 3.17
N TRP A 75 8.91 13.07 2.31
CA TRP A 75 8.94 12.32 1.05
C TRP A 75 8.89 10.81 1.29
N ASP A 76 9.69 10.33 2.24
CA ASP A 76 9.83 8.90 2.54
C ASP A 76 8.51 8.27 2.99
N TRP A 77 7.73 9.00 3.81
CA TRP A 77 6.40 8.55 4.20
C TRP A 77 5.40 8.52 3.04
N ARG A 78 5.39 9.59 2.21
CA ARG A 78 4.37 9.76 1.16
C ARG A 78 4.64 8.94 -0.09
N TYR A 79 5.90 8.72 -0.43
CA TYR A 79 6.33 8.15 -1.71
C TYR A 79 7.30 6.97 -1.55
N GLY A 80 7.71 6.63 -0.33
CA GLY A 80 8.72 5.63 -0.05
C GLY A 80 10.13 6.10 -0.37
N ARG A 81 11.09 5.19 -0.21
CA ARG A 81 12.49 5.49 -0.49
C ARG A 81 12.70 5.72 -1.98
N LYS A 82 13.22 6.90 -2.36
CA LYS A 82 13.60 7.19 -3.74
C LYS A 82 14.98 6.58 -4.04
N ILE A 83 15.06 5.84 -5.14
CA ILE A 83 16.32 5.44 -5.77
C ILE A 83 16.36 5.95 -7.21
N ASP A 84 17.56 6.16 -7.74
CA ASP A 84 17.74 6.47 -9.17
C ASP A 84 17.72 5.15 -9.95
N PHE A 85 16.53 4.59 -10.17
CA PHE A 85 16.35 3.33 -10.88
C PHE A 85 16.47 3.51 -12.39
N GLN A 86 16.99 2.48 -13.08
CA GLN A 86 17.07 2.41 -14.54
C GLN A 86 16.02 1.46 -15.13
N TYR A 87 15.61 0.47 -14.33
CA TYR A 87 14.68 -0.55 -14.78
C TYR A 87 13.54 -0.70 -13.76
N GLU A 88 12.34 -0.82 -14.29
CA GLU A 88 11.13 -0.99 -13.49
C GLU A 88 10.25 -2.06 -14.14
N ILE A 89 9.79 -2.99 -13.33
CA ILE A 89 8.81 -4.01 -13.74
C ILE A 89 7.62 -3.99 -12.80
N SER A 90 6.44 -4.30 -13.34
CA SER A 90 5.19 -4.25 -12.58
C SER A 90 4.22 -5.33 -13.03
N LYS A 91 3.63 -6.06 -12.08
CA LYS A 91 2.61 -7.09 -12.35
C LYS A 91 1.54 -7.10 -11.28
N ARG A 92 0.29 -7.36 -11.69
CA ARG A 92 -0.83 -7.60 -10.80
C ARG A 92 -1.00 -9.10 -10.56
N PHE A 93 -0.99 -9.49 -9.29
CA PHE A 93 -1.29 -10.84 -8.82
C PHE A 93 -2.65 -10.88 -8.10
N SER A 94 -3.14 -12.07 -7.78
CA SER A 94 -4.36 -12.27 -7.00
C SER A 94 -4.26 -11.64 -5.59
N TRP A 95 -3.06 -11.65 -5.02
CA TRP A 95 -2.75 -11.14 -3.68
C TRP A 95 -2.31 -9.66 -3.63
N GLY A 96 -2.08 -9.00 -4.77
CA GLY A 96 -1.73 -7.58 -4.82
C GLY A 96 -1.04 -7.14 -6.11
N GLN A 97 -0.89 -5.83 -6.28
CA GLN A 97 -0.02 -5.22 -7.28
C GLN A 97 1.40 -5.23 -6.75
N MET A 98 2.37 -5.56 -7.59
CA MET A 98 3.79 -5.47 -7.28
C MET A 98 4.51 -4.61 -8.30
N ASN A 99 5.44 -3.79 -7.82
CA ASN A 99 6.32 -2.97 -8.62
C ASN A 99 7.73 -3.12 -8.06
N ILE A 100 8.70 -3.43 -8.91
CA ILE A 100 10.11 -3.55 -8.55
C ILE A 100 10.92 -2.57 -9.38
N GLN A 101 11.68 -1.71 -8.71
CA GLN A 101 12.59 -0.75 -9.30
C GLN A 101 14.03 -1.18 -9.02
N PHE A 102 14.84 -1.31 -10.07
CA PHE A 102 16.21 -1.75 -9.98
C PHE A 102 17.17 -0.61 -10.36
N GLN A 103 18.17 -0.39 -9.53
CA GLN A 103 19.36 0.35 -9.87
C GLN A 103 20.49 -0.65 -10.18
N VAL A 104 21.06 -0.56 -11.35
CA VAL A 104 22.07 -1.52 -11.82
C VAL A 104 23.41 -0.81 -12.05
N ASP A 105 24.47 -1.32 -11.46
CA ASP A 105 25.84 -0.88 -11.71
C ASP A 105 26.69 -2.07 -12.14
N LYS A 106 27.38 -1.94 -13.30
CA LYS A 106 28.25 -2.97 -13.88
C LYS A 106 27.60 -4.35 -13.94
N GLY A 107 26.30 -4.40 -14.31
CA GLY A 107 25.53 -5.63 -14.45
C GLY A 107 25.10 -6.29 -13.14
N LYS A 108 25.26 -5.59 -11.99
CA LYS A 108 24.76 -6.04 -10.69
C LYS A 108 23.71 -5.07 -10.16
N ILE A 109 22.76 -5.59 -9.42
CA ILE A 109 21.74 -4.79 -8.72
C ILE A 109 22.44 -4.08 -7.54
N SER A 110 22.73 -2.79 -7.73
CA SER A 110 23.34 -1.96 -6.68
C SER A 110 22.34 -1.53 -5.63
N ASP A 111 21.09 -1.31 -6.07
CA ASP A 111 19.98 -1.00 -5.17
C ASP A 111 18.64 -1.46 -5.77
N VAL A 112 17.62 -1.65 -4.93
CA VAL A 112 16.29 -2.11 -5.33
C VAL A 112 15.23 -1.60 -4.38
N ASN A 113 14.12 -1.14 -4.94
CA ASN A 113 12.89 -0.87 -4.20
C ASN A 113 11.79 -1.82 -4.66
N VAL A 114 11.00 -2.27 -3.70
CA VAL A 114 9.83 -3.12 -3.96
C VAL A 114 8.62 -2.47 -3.32
N TYR A 115 7.58 -2.24 -4.12
CA TYR A 115 6.31 -1.69 -3.67
C TYR A 115 5.18 -2.68 -3.94
N SER A 116 4.24 -2.79 -3.00
CA SER A 116 3.07 -3.64 -3.17
C SER A 116 1.92 -3.17 -2.28
N ASP A 117 0.69 -3.41 -2.73
CA ASP A 117 -0.54 -3.29 -1.92
C ASP A 117 -0.96 -4.64 -1.30
N SER A 118 -0.02 -5.60 -1.21
CA SER A 118 -0.22 -6.90 -0.55
C SER A 118 -0.51 -6.73 0.94
N LEU A 119 -1.32 -7.64 1.49
CA LEU A 119 -1.60 -7.73 2.93
C LEU A 119 -0.44 -8.37 3.73
N LYS A 120 0.69 -8.69 3.07
CA LYS A 120 1.91 -9.24 3.67
C LYS A 120 3.09 -8.26 3.54
N PRO A 121 3.05 -7.08 4.19
CA PRO A 121 4.08 -6.05 4.04
C PRO A 121 5.47 -6.54 4.44
N MET A 122 5.58 -7.38 5.48
CA MET A 122 6.86 -7.92 5.95
C MET A 122 7.56 -8.79 4.89
N THR A 123 6.80 -9.54 4.09
CA THR A 123 7.34 -10.32 2.96
C THR A 123 7.95 -9.39 1.92
N ILE A 124 7.22 -8.33 1.57
CA ILE A 124 7.66 -7.33 0.58
C ILE A 124 8.93 -6.61 1.04
N GLU A 125 9.00 -6.21 2.31
CA GLU A 125 10.16 -5.53 2.91
C GLU A 125 11.42 -6.40 2.98
N LYS A 126 11.27 -7.72 3.03
CA LYS A 126 12.40 -8.67 3.04
C LYS A 126 13.02 -8.84 1.64
N LEU A 127 12.25 -8.70 0.54
CA LEU A 127 12.70 -8.98 -0.83
C LEU A 127 13.96 -8.22 -1.27
N PRO A 128 14.12 -6.92 -0.99
CA PRO A 128 15.33 -6.18 -1.35
C PRO A 128 16.64 -6.82 -0.86
N LYS A 129 16.61 -7.51 0.30
CA LYS A 129 17.79 -8.16 0.88
C LYS A 129 18.30 -9.32 0.02
N TYR A 130 17.40 -10.02 -0.66
CA TYR A 130 17.73 -11.12 -1.56
C TYR A 130 18.18 -10.65 -2.96
N LEU A 131 17.76 -9.47 -3.36
CA LEU A 131 17.97 -8.96 -4.71
C LEU A 131 19.21 -8.07 -4.82
N LYS A 132 19.61 -7.40 -3.75
CA LYS A 132 20.74 -6.47 -3.76
C LYS A 132 22.10 -7.21 -3.85
N GLY A 133 22.97 -6.74 -4.75
CA GLY A 133 24.33 -7.25 -4.94
C GLY A 133 24.46 -8.39 -5.96
N ILE A 134 23.35 -9.00 -6.39
CA ILE A 134 23.35 -10.08 -7.38
C ILE A 134 23.44 -9.55 -8.83
N ARG A 135 23.72 -10.40 -9.78
CA ARG A 135 23.68 -10.05 -11.20
C ARG A 135 22.25 -9.76 -11.63
N TYR A 136 22.05 -8.65 -12.38
CA TYR A 136 20.79 -8.31 -13.01
C TYR A 136 20.52 -9.23 -14.18
N HIS A 137 20.00 -10.41 -13.87
CA HIS A 137 19.65 -11.45 -14.83
C HIS A 137 18.65 -12.40 -14.18
N LYS A 138 17.58 -12.75 -14.90
CA LYS A 138 16.47 -13.57 -14.39
C LYS A 138 16.88 -14.86 -13.68
N LYS A 139 17.89 -15.58 -14.18
CA LYS A 139 18.37 -16.81 -13.53
C LYS A 139 18.90 -16.54 -12.12
N ASN A 140 19.68 -15.46 -11.95
CA ASN A 140 20.26 -15.12 -10.67
C ASN A 140 19.19 -14.65 -9.69
N ILE A 141 18.26 -13.79 -10.14
CA ILE A 141 17.14 -13.31 -9.33
C ILE A 141 16.28 -14.49 -8.87
N CYS A 142 15.87 -15.38 -9.79
CA CYS A 142 15.08 -16.56 -9.43
C CYS A 142 15.84 -17.51 -8.47
N SER A 143 17.16 -17.63 -8.59
CA SER A 143 17.96 -18.49 -7.70
C SER A 143 17.98 -17.95 -6.27
N GLU A 144 18.15 -16.64 -6.11
CA GLU A 144 18.15 -16.00 -4.79
C GLU A 144 16.75 -16.00 -4.16
N LEU A 145 15.69 -15.75 -4.93
CA LEU A 145 14.32 -15.81 -4.42
C LEU A 145 13.93 -17.21 -3.93
N ARG A 146 14.51 -18.28 -4.47
CA ARG A 146 14.30 -19.65 -3.96
C ARG A 146 14.92 -19.89 -2.58
N LEU A 147 15.85 -19.04 -2.16
CA LEU A 147 16.44 -19.09 -0.82
C LEU A 147 15.58 -18.37 0.23
N TYR A 148 14.47 -17.74 -0.22
CA TYR A 148 13.55 -17.09 0.69
C TYR A 148 12.90 -18.12 1.62
N TRP A 149 13.00 -17.87 2.92
CA TRP A 149 12.36 -18.71 3.94
C TRP A 149 10.95 -18.17 4.21
N ALA A 150 9.94 -18.84 3.68
CA ALA A 150 8.54 -18.51 3.91
C ALA A 150 8.09 -18.97 5.30
N GLU A 151 7.34 -18.13 5.99
CA GLU A 151 6.81 -18.42 7.32
C GLU A 151 5.47 -19.18 7.24
N ASP A 152 4.76 -19.04 6.11
CA ASP A 152 3.50 -19.72 5.86
C ASP A 152 3.28 -20.01 4.37
N LYS A 153 2.24 -20.80 4.08
CA LYS A 153 1.88 -21.22 2.72
C LYS A 153 1.57 -20.05 1.78
N GLN A 154 0.99 -18.96 2.30
CA GLN A 154 0.66 -17.78 1.50
C GLN A 154 1.93 -17.07 1.02
N GLU A 155 2.95 -16.98 1.86
CA GLU A 155 4.26 -16.46 1.47
C GLU A 155 4.94 -17.35 0.42
N GLU A 156 4.85 -18.69 0.58
CA GLU A 156 5.36 -19.64 -0.42
C GLU A 156 4.73 -19.39 -1.79
N GLU A 157 3.39 -19.27 -1.84
CA GLU A 157 2.64 -18.99 -3.06
C GLU A 157 3.06 -17.63 -3.67
N MET A 158 3.18 -16.58 -2.85
CA MET A 158 3.63 -15.27 -3.32
C MET A 158 5.04 -15.32 -3.94
N ILE A 159 5.99 -15.99 -3.29
CA ILE A 159 7.35 -16.12 -3.81
C ILE A 159 7.37 -16.95 -5.10
N ALA A 160 6.58 -18.02 -5.18
CA ALA A 160 6.45 -18.83 -6.39
C ALA A 160 5.91 -17.98 -7.56
N ASP A 161 4.87 -17.20 -7.34
CA ASP A 161 4.29 -16.28 -8.33
C ASP A 161 5.31 -15.25 -8.82
N ILE A 162 6.10 -14.68 -7.91
CA ILE A 162 7.15 -13.72 -8.25
C ILE A 162 8.24 -14.39 -9.10
N ILE A 163 8.65 -15.60 -8.75
CA ILE A 163 9.66 -16.35 -9.51
C ILE A 163 9.16 -16.67 -10.94
N GLU A 164 7.90 -17.09 -11.09
CA GLU A 164 7.33 -17.33 -12.42
C GLU A 164 7.26 -16.05 -13.24
N TRP A 165 6.83 -14.95 -12.65
CA TRP A 165 6.83 -13.65 -13.31
C TRP A 165 8.22 -13.23 -13.80
N ILE A 166 9.24 -13.32 -12.94
CA ILE A 166 10.61 -12.94 -13.30
C ILE A 166 11.17 -13.80 -14.46
N LYS A 167 10.76 -15.06 -14.58
CA LYS A 167 11.16 -15.92 -15.73
C LYS A 167 10.59 -15.44 -17.07
N GLU A 168 9.39 -14.83 -17.04
CA GLU A 168 8.69 -14.31 -18.21
C GLU A 168 9.27 -12.96 -18.66
N GLU A 169 9.86 -12.18 -17.72
CA GLU A 169 10.41 -10.86 -18.02
C GLU A 169 11.70 -10.91 -18.85
N GLU A 170 11.95 -9.87 -19.63
CA GLU A 170 13.20 -9.65 -20.37
C GLU A 170 14.24 -8.91 -19.50
N LEU A 171 14.96 -9.66 -18.65
CA LEU A 171 15.97 -9.15 -17.71
C LEU A 171 17.37 -9.67 -18.06
#